data_51af4887f2220ab57e89e7ee4dba69d5
#
_entry.id   51af4887f2220ab57e89e7ee4dba69d5
#
_cell.length_a   1.000
_cell.length_b   1.000
_cell.length_c   1.000
_cell.angle_alpha   90.00
_cell.angle_beta   90.00
_cell.angle_gamma   90.00
#
_symmetry.space_group_name_H-M   'P 1'
#
loop_
_entity.id
_entity.type
_entity.pdbx_description
1 polymer ?
#
loop_
_entity_poly.entity_id
_entity_poly.type
_entity_poly.pdbx_seq_one_letter_code
_entity_poly.pdbx_strand_id
1 'polypeptide(L)'
;MRLVDQILRARAAIFWLVGVVLIAGPLLGHDSGWVGSAQLHTVMEAIAALLAWIVGAMALVRYYSRKDSIFLFVGVGFLGTGFLDGYHAIVTSAFFRPFMPSDIPSLVPWSWVASRQFLSIIMFLSWLGWLIEERREINFQFSERAI
;
A
#
# COMPACT_ATOMS: atom_id res chain seq x y z
N MET A 1 18.02 13.25 26.16
CA MET A 1 18.66 12.00 25.71
C MET A 1 17.83 10.76 26.07
N ARG A 2 17.55 10.46 27.34
CA ARG A 2 16.82 9.22 27.74
C ARG A 2 15.43 9.01 27.10
N LEU A 3 14.64 10.07 26.89
CA LEU A 3 13.28 9.97 26.29
C LEU A 3 13.35 9.56 24.81
N VAL A 4 14.29 10.14 24.05
CA VAL A 4 14.49 9.81 22.62
C VAL A 4 14.91 8.36 22.47
N ASP A 5 15.84 7.89 23.31
CA ASP A 5 16.30 6.49 23.30
C ASP A 5 15.16 5.52 23.64
N GLN A 6 14.27 5.87 24.55
CA GLN A 6 13.09 5.06 24.88
C GLN A 6 12.12 4.97 23.69
N ILE A 7 11.85 6.10 23.01
CA ILE A 7 10.98 6.13 21.82
C ILE A 7 11.58 5.30 20.68
N LEU A 8 12.88 5.40 20.44
CA LEU A 8 13.55 4.63 19.39
C LEU A 8 13.51 3.13 19.69
N ARG A 9 13.77 2.72 20.94
CA ARG A 9 13.67 1.32 21.36
C ARG A 9 12.24 0.78 21.25
N ALA A 10 11.24 1.55 21.64
CA ALA A 10 9.84 1.16 21.50
C ALA A 10 9.44 0.97 20.03
N ARG A 11 9.87 1.87 19.14
CA ARG A 11 9.64 1.72 17.68
C ARG A 11 10.35 0.48 17.15
N ALA A 12 11.63 0.27 17.49
CA ALA A 12 12.34 -0.92 17.08
C ALA A 12 11.67 -2.21 17.57
N ALA A 13 11.21 -2.24 18.83
CA ALA A 13 10.50 -3.38 19.38
C ALA A 13 9.18 -3.68 18.62
N ILE A 14 8.42 -2.64 18.23
CA ILE A 14 7.21 -2.81 17.42
C ILE A 14 7.54 -3.40 16.04
N PHE A 15 8.58 -2.91 15.36
CA PHE A 15 9.00 -3.45 14.07
C PHE A 15 9.47 -4.91 14.19
N TRP A 16 10.23 -5.25 15.25
CA TRP A 16 10.63 -6.62 15.52
C TRP A 16 9.43 -7.53 15.81
N LEU A 17 8.49 -7.07 16.62
CA LEU A 17 7.26 -7.82 16.92
C LEU A 17 6.46 -8.11 15.65
N VAL A 18 6.24 -7.08 14.81
CA VAL A 18 5.55 -7.23 13.53
C VAL A 18 6.29 -8.21 12.62
N GLY A 19 7.62 -8.09 12.51
CA GLY A 19 8.44 -9.01 11.72
C GLY A 19 8.32 -10.45 12.21
N VAL A 20 8.40 -10.69 13.52
CA VAL A 20 8.23 -12.01 14.11
C VAL A 20 6.83 -12.58 13.83
N VAL A 21 5.77 -11.79 14.00
CA VAL A 21 4.38 -12.23 13.71
C VAL A 21 4.20 -12.58 12.24
N LEU A 22 4.76 -11.78 11.32
CA LEU A 22 4.68 -12.04 9.88
C LEU A 22 5.43 -13.30 9.45
N ILE A 23 6.52 -13.65 10.12
CA ILE A 23 7.29 -14.87 9.82
C ILE A 23 6.71 -16.09 10.55
N ALA A 24 6.45 -15.95 11.84
CA ALA A 24 5.96 -17.07 12.67
C ALA A 24 4.50 -17.44 12.35
N GLY A 25 3.65 -16.47 12.01
CA GLY A 25 2.25 -16.69 11.71
C GLY A 25 2.03 -17.74 10.61
N PRO A 26 2.59 -17.59 9.40
CA PRO A 26 2.50 -18.58 8.33
C PRO A 26 3.12 -19.94 8.71
N LEU A 27 4.25 -19.94 9.45
CA LEU A 27 4.91 -21.18 9.87
C LEU A 27 4.06 -21.98 10.86
N LEU A 28 3.45 -21.30 11.83
CA LEU A 28 2.57 -21.93 12.83
C LEU A 28 1.20 -22.30 12.26
N GLY A 29 0.73 -21.57 11.27
CA GLY A 29 -0.56 -21.81 10.61
C GLY A 29 -0.51 -22.84 9.48
N HIS A 30 0.68 -23.24 9.03
CA HIS A 30 0.86 -24.12 7.88
C HIS A 30 0.06 -25.44 7.96
N ASP A 31 0.00 -26.05 9.14
CA ASP A 31 -0.69 -27.34 9.37
C ASP A 31 -2.11 -27.16 9.92
N SER A 32 -2.62 -25.94 9.99
CA SER A 32 -3.92 -25.66 10.62
C SER A 32 -5.13 -26.18 9.83
N GLY A 33 -4.95 -26.58 8.57
CA GLY A 33 -6.05 -26.96 7.67
C GLY A 33 -7.04 -25.81 7.38
N TRP A 34 -6.76 -24.60 7.88
CA TRP A 34 -7.62 -23.44 7.67
C TRP A 34 -7.55 -22.96 6.23
N VAL A 35 -8.67 -22.99 5.53
CA VAL A 35 -8.81 -22.45 4.18
C VAL A 35 -9.73 -21.25 4.24
N GLY A 36 -9.20 -20.07 3.89
CA GLY A 36 -9.98 -18.85 3.83
C GLY A 36 -11.14 -18.95 2.82
N SER A 37 -12.31 -18.43 3.17
CA SER A 37 -13.41 -18.36 2.22
C SER A 37 -13.21 -17.23 1.20
N ALA A 38 -13.78 -17.36 0.00
CA ALA A 38 -13.78 -16.28 -1.01
C ALA A 38 -14.39 -14.97 -0.47
N GLN A 39 -15.41 -15.08 0.39
CA GLN A 39 -16.02 -13.92 1.02
C GLN A 39 -15.05 -13.22 1.99
N LEU A 40 -14.34 -13.96 2.81
CA LEU A 40 -13.32 -13.40 3.71
C LEU A 40 -12.22 -12.69 2.91
N HIS A 41 -11.75 -13.29 1.82
CA HIS A 41 -10.77 -12.69 0.93
C HIS A 41 -11.27 -11.34 0.39
N THR A 42 -12.48 -11.29 -0.17
CA THR A 42 -13.07 -10.04 -0.69
C THR A 42 -13.21 -8.96 0.38
N VAL A 43 -13.62 -9.33 1.61
CA VAL A 43 -13.73 -8.38 2.73
C VAL A 43 -12.37 -7.83 3.13
N MET A 44 -11.35 -8.67 3.21
CA MET A 44 -9.98 -8.24 3.53
C MET A 44 -9.42 -7.29 2.47
N GLU A 45 -9.65 -7.57 1.18
CA GLU A 45 -9.23 -6.67 0.09
C GLU A 45 -9.98 -5.33 0.13
N ALA A 46 -11.28 -5.33 0.44
CA ALA A 46 -12.05 -4.10 0.60
C ALA A 46 -11.54 -3.25 1.76
N ILE A 47 -11.21 -3.87 2.90
CA ILE A 47 -10.59 -3.18 4.04
C ILE A 47 -9.22 -2.62 3.67
N ALA A 48 -8.38 -3.40 2.97
CA ALA A 48 -7.08 -2.95 2.50
C ALA A 48 -7.18 -1.74 1.57
N ALA A 49 -8.14 -1.74 0.62
CA ALA A 49 -8.42 -0.63 -0.27
C ALA A 49 -8.84 0.64 0.50
N LEU A 50 -9.73 0.51 1.49
CA LEU A 50 -10.14 1.63 2.34
C LEU A 50 -8.97 2.20 3.15
N LEU A 51 -8.14 1.36 3.73
CA LEU A 51 -6.94 1.78 4.45
C LEU A 51 -5.95 2.50 3.52
N ALA A 52 -5.76 2.01 2.31
CA ALA A 52 -4.92 2.65 1.30
C ALA A 52 -5.44 4.05 0.95
N TRP A 53 -6.75 4.23 0.77
CA TRP A 53 -7.35 5.55 0.53
C TRP A 53 -7.15 6.51 1.70
N ILE A 54 -7.32 6.04 2.94
CA ILE A 54 -7.07 6.86 4.13
C ILE A 54 -5.61 7.31 4.20
N VAL A 55 -4.67 6.38 4.03
CA VAL A 55 -3.23 6.69 4.04
C VAL A 55 -2.88 7.66 2.91
N GLY A 56 -3.39 7.41 1.70
CA GLY A 56 -3.18 8.27 0.55
C GLY A 56 -3.70 9.70 0.76
N ALA A 57 -4.94 9.83 1.26
CA ALA A 57 -5.54 11.12 1.58
C ALA A 57 -4.74 11.87 2.65
N MET A 58 -4.34 11.20 3.72
CA MET A 58 -3.51 11.79 4.79
C MET A 58 -2.15 12.27 4.26
N ALA A 59 -1.52 11.49 3.38
CA ALA A 59 -0.26 11.87 2.75
C ALA A 59 -0.43 13.12 1.87
N LEU A 60 -1.51 13.21 1.07
CA LEU A 60 -1.79 14.41 0.28
C LEU A 60 -2.07 15.64 1.16
N VAL A 61 -2.85 15.51 2.23
CA VAL A 61 -3.06 16.61 3.19
C VAL A 61 -1.71 17.11 3.74
N ARG A 62 -0.80 16.18 4.05
CA ARG A 62 0.53 16.54 4.51
C ARG A 62 1.37 17.22 3.42
N TYR A 63 1.28 16.75 2.17
CA TYR A 63 1.90 17.40 1.02
C TYR A 63 1.43 18.86 0.89
N TYR A 64 0.11 19.12 0.90
CA TYR A 64 -0.42 20.49 0.81
C TYR A 64 0.04 21.38 1.95
N SER A 65 0.24 20.80 3.14
CA SER A 65 0.71 21.54 4.32
C SER A 65 2.20 21.84 4.32
N ARG A 66 3.05 20.96 3.77
CA ARG A 66 4.51 21.05 3.86
C ARG A 66 5.22 21.17 2.52
N LYS A 67 4.53 20.94 1.41
CA LYS A 67 5.06 20.96 0.03
C LYS A 67 6.29 20.03 -0.17
N ASP A 68 6.33 18.92 0.55
CA ASP A 68 7.36 17.91 0.45
C ASP A 68 6.92 16.84 -0.58
N SER A 69 7.68 16.72 -1.67
CA SER A 69 7.37 15.86 -2.82
C SER A 69 7.21 14.39 -2.46
N ILE A 70 7.87 13.91 -1.41
CA ILE A 70 7.72 12.52 -0.94
C ILE A 70 6.26 12.22 -0.60
N PHE A 71 5.59 13.16 0.11
CA PHE A 71 4.19 12.95 0.49
C PHE A 71 3.23 13.00 -0.71
N LEU A 72 3.59 13.69 -1.80
CA LEU A 72 2.82 13.64 -3.04
C LEU A 72 2.88 12.25 -3.67
N PHE A 73 4.08 11.69 -3.84
CA PHE A 73 4.24 10.34 -4.38
C PHE A 73 3.58 9.27 -3.50
N VAL A 74 3.78 9.34 -2.18
CA VAL A 74 3.12 8.42 -1.23
C VAL A 74 1.60 8.54 -1.35
N GLY A 75 1.06 9.76 -1.41
CA GLY A 75 -0.37 10.00 -1.54
C GLY A 75 -0.95 9.42 -2.81
N VAL A 76 -0.35 9.74 -3.97
CA VAL A 76 -0.78 9.21 -5.28
C VAL A 76 -0.62 7.69 -5.33
N GLY A 77 0.49 7.15 -4.82
CA GLY A 77 0.75 5.72 -4.78
C GLY A 77 -0.33 4.96 -4.01
N PHE A 78 -0.64 5.39 -2.79
CA PHE A 78 -1.65 4.73 -1.97
C PHE A 78 -3.08 4.94 -2.48
N LEU A 79 -3.43 6.12 -3.01
CA LEU A 79 -4.75 6.33 -3.63
C LEU A 79 -4.93 5.44 -4.85
N GLY A 80 -3.96 5.42 -5.77
CA GLY A 80 -4.02 4.57 -6.96
C GLY A 80 -4.07 3.09 -6.61
N THR A 81 -3.26 2.65 -5.64
CA THR A 81 -3.32 1.27 -5.10
C THR A 81 -4.69 0.96 -4.53
N GLY A 82 -5.29 1.87 -3.75
CA GLY A 82 -6.63 1.68 -3.20
C GLY A 82 -7.70 1.54 -4.28
N PHE A 83 -7.60 2.25 -5.41
CA PHE A 83 -8.50 2.06 -6.55
C PHE A 83 -8.30 0.70 -7.23
N LEU A 84 -7.05 0.27 -7.42
CA LEU A 84 -6.73 -1.02 -8.03
C LEU A 84 -7.11 -2.19 -7.13
N ASP A 85 -6.86 -2.11 -5.82
CA ASP A 85 -7.27 -3.11 -4.84
C ASP A 85 -8.81 -3.13 -4.69
N GLY A 86 -9.47 -1.98 -4.73
CA GLY A 86 -10.93 -1.89 -4.77
C GLY A 86 -11.52 -2.56 -6.01
N TYR A 87 -10.92 -2.35 -7.18
CA TYR A 87 -11.28 -3.07 -8.40
C TYR A 87 -11.07 -4.58 -8.25
N HIS A 88 -9.93 -5.00 -7.67
CA HIS A 88 -9.67 -6.41 -7.39
C HIS A 88 -10.71 -7.02 -6.44
N ALA A 89 -11.11 -6.31 -5.39
CA ALA A 89 -12.19 -6.74 -4.50
C ALA A 89 -13.53 -6.93 -5.24
N ILE A 90 -13.85 -6.06 -6.20
CA ILE A 90 -15.04 -6.21 -7.07
C ILE A 90 -14.92 -7.46 -7.93
N VAL A 91 -13.78 -7.68 -8.58
CA VAL A 91 -13.53 -8.84 -9.44
C VAL A 91 -13.65 -10.17 -8.68
N THR A 92 -13.16 -10.20 -7.45
CA THR A 92 -13.20 -11.42 -6.59
C THR A 92 -14.56 -11.64 -5.94
N SER A 93 -15.42 -10.61 -5.91
CA SER A 93 -16.75 -10.70 -5.31
C SER A 93 -17.69 -11.60 -6.11
N ALA A 94 -18.32 -12.55 -5.43
CA ALA A 94 -19.33 -13.43 -6.03
C ALA A 94 -20.53 -12.67 -6.58
N PHE A 95 -20.86 -11.49 -6.01
CA PHE A 95 -21.99 -10.66 -6.44
C PHE A 95 -21.75 -10.02 -7.82
N PHE A 96 -20.52 -9.53 -8.09
CA PHE A 96 -20.21 -8.84 -9.34
C PHE A 96 -19.75 -9.78 -10.46
N ARG A 97 -19.46 -11.03 -10.14
CA ARG A 97 -18.98 -12.04 -11.10
C ARG A 97 -19.76 -12.10 -12.42
N PRO A 98 -21.12 -12.07 -12.43
CA PRO A 98 -21.90 -12.13 -13.69
C PRO A 98 -21.73 -10.92 -14.60
N PHE A 99 -21.20 -9.80 -14.08
CA PHE A 99 -21.09 -8.53 -14.80
C PHE A 99 -19.66 -8.26 -15.29
N MET A 100 -18.71 -9.19 -15.06
CA MET A 100 -17.32 -8.98 -15.44
C MET A 100 -17.12 -9.09 -16.96
N PRO A 101 -16.30 -8.19 -17.55
CA PRO A 101 -16.13 -8.10 -19.01
C PRO A 101 -15.26 -9.20 -19.60
N SER A 102 -14.54 -9.94 -18.78
CA SER A 102 -13.60 -10.98 -19.23
C SER A 102 -13.55 -12.16 -18.28
N ASP A 103 -12.84 -13.20 -18.71
CA ASP A 103 -12.66 -14.44 -17.97
C ASP A 103 -12.02 -14.20 -16.59
N ILE A 104 -12.70 -14.65 -15.54
CA ILE A 104 -12.29 -14.43 -14.15
C ILE A 104 -10.93 -15.07 -13.81
N PRO A 105 -10.61 -16.31 -14.26
CA PRO A 105 -9.29 -16.89 -14.02
C PRO A 105 -8.11 -16.05 -14.50
N SER A 106 -8.27 -15.26 -15.56
CA SER A 106 -7.23 -14.34 -16.01
C SER A 106 -7.31 -12.98 -15.33
N LEU A 107 -8.51 -12.47 -15.08
CA LEU A 107 -8.73 -11.14 -14.54
C LEU A 107 -8.25 -10.99 -13.08
N VAL A 108 -8.41 -12.02 -12.26
CA VAL A 108 -8.02 -12.02 -10.85
C VAL A 108 -6.50 -11.84 -10.66
N PRO A 109 -5.62 -12.64 -11.29
CA PRO A 109 -4.18 -12.43 -11.17
C PRO A 109 -3.73 -11.07 -11.69
N TRP A 110 -4.26 -10.61 -12.82
CA TRP A 110 -3.87 -9.35 -13.43
C TRP A 110 -4.24 -8.14 -12.56
N SER A 111 -5.45 -8.10 -12.01
CA SER A 111 -5.87 -6.99 -11.14
C SER A 111 -5.03 -6.92 -9.86
N TRP A 112 -4.67 -8.06 -9.28
CA TRP A 112 -3.79 -8.13 -8.11
C TRP A 112 -2.35 -7.67 -8.42
N VAL A 113 -1.77 -8.20 -9.51
CA VAL A 113 -0.39 -7.84 -9.93
C VAL A 113 -0.31 -6.35 -10.28
N ALA A 114 -1.32 -5.80 -10.97
CA ALA A 114 -1.34 -4.41 -11.36
C ALA A 114 -1.24 -3.46 -10.15
N SER A 115 -1.98 -3.74 -9.08
CA SER A 115 -1.93 -2.96 -7.85
C SER A 115 -0.55 -2.98 -7.20
N ARG A 116 0.06 -4.16 -7.07
CA ARG A 116 1.38 -4.32 -6.44
C ARG A 116 2.49 -3.68 -7.26
N GLN A 117 2.45 -3.82 -8.58
CA GLN A 117 3.41 -3.18 -9.47
C GLN A 117 3.29 -1.66 -9.46
N PHE A 118 2.06 -1.14 -9.52
CA PHE A 118 1.81 0.29 -9.45
C PHE A 118 2.41 0.90 -8.18
N LEU A 119 2.10 0.33 -7.00
CA LEU A 119 2.65 0.82 -5.74
C LEU A 119 4.17 0.76 -5.71
N SER A 120 4.75 -0.35 -6.16
CA SER A 120 6.20 -0.53 -6.18
C SER A 120 6.91 0.49 -7.06
N ILE A 121 6.36 0.78 -8.25
CA ILE A 121 6.90 1.78 -9.17
C ILE A 121 6.82 3.18 -8.53
N ILE A 122 5.67 3.56 -7.99
CA ILE A 122 5.50 4.89 -7.37
C ILE A 122 6.42 5.05 -6.15
N MET A 123 6.57 4.02 -5.31
CA MET A 123 7.49 4.07 -4.16
C MET A 123 8.95 4.16 -4.62
N PHE A 124 9.33 3.46 -5.67
CA PHE A 124 10.65 3.57 -6.28
C PHE A 124 10.91 4.99 -6.82
N LEU A 125 9.94 5.57 -7.53
CA LEU A 125 10.05 6.95 -8.03
C LEU A 125 10.12 7.97 -6.88
N SER A 126 9.40 7.76 -5.80
CA SER A 126 9.48 8.58 -4.58
C SER A 126 10.89 8.56 -3.98
N TRP A 127 11.46 7.36 -3.84
CA TRP A 127 12.81 7.18 -3.34
C TRP A 127 13.84 7.81 -4.28
N LEU A 128 13.70 7.62 -5.60
CA LEU A 128 14.59 8.20 -6.60
C LEU A 128 14.52 9.74 -6.59
N GLY A 129 13.32 10.31 -6.47
CA GLY A 129 13.11 11.74 -6.35
C GLY A 129 13.83 12.31 -5.12
N TRP A 130 13.64 11.66 -3.96
CA TRP A 130 14.33 12.04 -2.73
C TRP A 130 15.86 11.98 -2.89
N LEU A 131 16.39 10.91 -3.51
CA LEU A 131 17.83 10.76 -3.72
C LEU A 131 18.42 11.84 -4.64
N ILE A 132 17.65 12.27 -5.66
CA ILE A 132 18.06 13.35 -6.58
C ILE A 132 18.04 14.69 -5.87
N GLU A 133 17.01 14.97 -5.07
CA GLU A 133 16.91 16.22 -4.27
C GLU A 133 18.08 16.31 -3.29
N GLU A 134 18.35 15.26 -2.53
CA GLU A 134 19.46 15.22 -1.57
C GLU A 134 20.83 15.44 -2.22
N ARG A 135 21.06 14.85 -3.41
CA ARG A 135 22.34 14.99 -4.12
C ARG A 135 22.54 16.35 -4.78
N ARG A 136 21.47 17.06 -5.13
CA ARG A 136 21.55 18.33 -5.88
C ARG A 136 21.44 19.57 -5.03
N GLU A 137 21.13 19.46 -3.74
CA GLU A 137 20.80 20.60 -2.85
C GLU A 137 19.75 21.55 -3.47
N ILE A 138 18.94 21.04 -4.41
CA ILE A 138 17.92 21.78 -5.13
C ILE A 138 16.58 21.35 -4.59
N ASN A 139 15.78 22.30 -4.09
CA ASN A 139 14.35 22.10 -3.79
C ASN A 139 13.58 21.87 -5.10
N PHE A 140 13.61 20.62 -5.58
CA PHE A 140 12.89 20.21 -6.77
C PHE A 140 11.45 19.90 -6.38
N GLN A 141 10.56 20.87 -6.50
CA GLN A 141 9.14 20.66 -6.26
C GLN A 141 8.47 20.18 -7.55
N PHE A 142 7.96 18.94 -7.53
CA PHE A 142 7.15 18.44 -8.63
C PHE A 142 5.82 19.20 -8.68
N SER A 143 5.46 19.69 -9.85
CA SER A 143 4.17 20.34 -10.06
C SER A 143 3.05 19.32 -10.03
N GLU A 144 1.95 19.63 -9.36
CA GLU A 144 0.71 18.82 -9.33
C GLU A 144 0.16 18.55 -10.73
N ARG A 145 0.49 19.40 -11.71
CA ARG A 145 0.05 19.25 -13.11
C ARG A 145 0.89 18.26 -13.91
N ALA A 146 2.01 17.78 -13.36
CA ALA A 146 2.92 16.86 -14.03
C ALA A 146 2.72 15.39 -13.61
N ILE A 147 1.83 15.14 -12.64
CA ILE A 147 1.44 13.82 -12.15
C ILE A 147 -0.03 13.59 -12.46
#